data_f78d737a619fe31036c96b2e7154c6ae
#
_entry.id   f78d737a619fe31036c96b2e7154c6ae
#
_cell.length_a   1.000
_cell.length_b   1.000
_cell.length_c   1.000
_cell.angle_alpha   90.00
_cell.angle_beta   90.00
_cell.angle_gamma   90.00
#
_symmetry.space_group_name_H-M   'P 1'
#
loop_
_entity.id
_entity.type
_entity.pdbx_description
1 polymer ?
#
loop_
_entity_poly.entity_id
_entity_poly.type
_entity_poly.pdbx_seq_one_letter_code
_entity_poly.pdbx_strand_id
1 'polypeptide(L)'
;MWSEALRLLDRADRLHRQFFLTREPASWEPPVDMVESGGELRLHVALPGVAGDAISVSAAADGITISALRAFPCREGAAHIHRVEIPYGRFQRRIDFPFDDFSLKEKQLEDGILVLTFQRKESA
;
A
#
# COMPACT_ATOMS: atom_id res chain seq x y z
N MET A 1 -7.66 -26.44 12.28
CA MET A 1 -6.45 -25.68 11.93
C MET A 1 -6.77 -24.28 11.44
N TRP A 2 -7.60 -24.16 10.44
CA TRP A 2 -7.98 -22.84 9.90
C TRP A 2 -8.93 -22.05 10.80
N SER A 3 -9.78 -22.72 11.56
CA SER A 3 -10.64 -22.03 12.53
C SER A 3 -9.82 -21.38 13.64
N GLU A 4 -8.67 -21.95 13.99
CA GLU A 4 -7.74 -21.33 14.93
C GLU A 4 -7.04 -20.13 14.33
N ALA A 5 -6.65 -20.22 13.05
CA ALA A 5 -6.05 -19.09 12.34
C ALA A 5 -7.02 -17.92 12.24
N LEU A 6 -8.29 -18.18 11.96
CA LEU A 6 -9.33 -17.16 11.94
C LEU A 6 -9.58 -16.55 13.30
N ARG A 7 -9.56 -17.38 14.35
CA ARG A 7 -9.69 -16.87 15.71
C ARG A 7 -8.51 -16.00 16.10
N LEU A 8 -7.30 -16.37 15.66
CA LEU A 8 -6.10 -15.59 15.90
C LEU A 8 -6.16 -14.26 15.13
N LEU A 9 -6.61 -14.29 13.87
CA LEU A 9 -6.83 -13.08 13.09
C LEU A 9 -7.90 -12.20 13.72
N ASP A 10 -9.00 -12.79 14.17
CA ASP A 10 -10.07 -12.06 14.80
C ASP A 10 -9.61 -11.45 16.14
N ARG A 11 -8.81 -12.19 16.91
CA ARG A 11 -8.20 -11.68 18.13
C ARG A 11 -7.22 -10.57 17.84
N ALA A 12 -6.38 -10.76 16.82
CA ALA A 12 -5.41 -9.74 16.41
C ALA A 12 -6.14 -8.49 15.96
N ASP A 13 -7.22 -8.64 15.20
CA ASP A 13 -8.04 -7.54 14.72
C ASP A 13 -8.72 -6.81 15.90
N ARG A 14 -9.25 -7.53 16.87
CA ARG A 14 -9.84 -6.92 18.06
C ARG A 14 -8.81 -6.24 18.93
N LEU A 15 -7.64 -6.86 19.11
CA LEU A 15 -6.53 -6.26 19.82
C LEU A 15 -6.04 -5.00 19.09
N HIS A 16 -5.98 -5.06 17.78
CA HIS A 16 -5.68 -3.90 16.96
C HIS A 16 -6.69 -2.79 17.17
N ARG A 17 -7.98 -3.10 17.13
CA ARG A 17 -9.01 -2.08 17.34
C ARG A 17 -8.93 -1.47 18.72
N GLN A 18 -8.74 -2.27 19.75
CA GLN A 18 -8.58 -1.76 21.10
C GLN A 18 -7.31 -0.93 21.26
N PHE A 19 -6.24 -1.39 20.64
CA PHE A 19 -4.95 -0.73 20.68
C PHE A 19 -5.00 0.59 19.90
N PHE A 20 -5.71 0.60 18.78
CA PHE A 20 -5.75 1.75 17.88
C PHE A 20 -6.86 2.73 18.13
N LEU A 21 -7.71 2.51 19.10
CA LEU A 21 -8.53 3.57 19.63
C LEU A 21 -7.68 4.70 20.21
N THR A 22 -6.41 4.40 20.53
CA THR A 22 -5.47 5.35 21.12
C THR A 22 -4.24 5.61 20.27
N ARG A 23 -4.08 4.91 19.13
CA ARG A 23 -2.91 5.02 18.26
C ARG A 23 -3.32 4.95 16.79
N GLU A 24 -2.40 5.33 15.90
CA GLU A 24 -2.63 5.18 14.47
C GLU A 24 -2.84 3.70 14.12
N PRO A 25 -3.80 3.40 13.23
CA PRO A 25 -4.03 2.02 12.82
C PRO A 25 -2.81 1.43 12.15
N ALA A 26 -2.53 0.16 12.44
CA ALA A 26 -1.49 -0.58 11.77
C ALA A 26 -1.82 -0.63 10.28
N SER A 27 -0.81 -0.49 9.47
CA SER A 27 -0.95 -0.58 8.03
C SER A 27 -0.09 -1.72 7.51
N TRP A 28 -0.53 -2.29 6.40
CA TRP A 28 0.26 -3.26 5.67
C TRP A 28 1.29 -2.50 4.84
N GLU A 29 2.51 -3.00 4.80
CA GLU A 29 3.53 -2.43 3.93
C GLU A 29 3.57 -3.22 2.62
N PRO A 30 3.12 -2.62 1.51
CA PRO A 30 3.16 -3.32 0.23
C PRO A 30 4.60 -3.48 -0.26
N PRO A 31 4.93 -4.61 -0.89
CA PRO A 31 6.25 -4.78 -1.49
C PRO A 31 6.49 -3.78 -2.62
N VAL A 32 7.73 -3.35 -2.74
CA VAL A 32 8.11 -2.34 -3.73
C VAL A 32 9.36 -2.81 -4.46
N ASP A 33 9.32 -2.73 -5.79
CA ASP A 33 10.51 -2.83 -6.62
C ASP A 33 10.85 -1.43 -7.12
N MET A 34 12.13 -1.09 -7.10
CA MET A 34 12.60 0.20 -7.56
C MET A 34 13.81 -0.01 -8.46
N VAL A 35 13.68 0.39 -9.72
CA VAL A 35 14.69 0.14 -10.74
C VAL A 35 14.96 1.42 -11.52
N GLU A 36 16.23 1.75 -11.66
CA GLU A 36 16.67 2.90 -12.45
C GLU A 36 17.44 2.43 -13.67
N SER A 37 17.09 2.97 -14.83
CA SER A 37 17.75 2.64 -16.09
C SER A 37 17.60 3.79 -17.07
N GLY A 38 18.70 4.26 -17.63
CA GLY A 38 18.66 5.28 -18.67
C GLY A 38 18.05 6.60 -18.22
N GLY A 39 18.26 7.01 -16.99
CA GLY A 39 17.69 8.23 -16.44
C GLY A 39 16.23 8.12 -16.04
N GLU A 40 15.65 6.95 -16.17
CA GLU A 40 14.28 6.69 -15.78
C GLU A 40 14.24 5.80 -14.53
N LEU A 41 13.49 6.22 -13.54
CA LEU A 41 13.30 5.48 -12.31
C LEU A 41 11.87 4.97 -12.27
N ARG A 42 11.70 3.67 -12.06
CA ARG A 42 10.38 3.06 -11.93
C ARG A 42 10.21 2.42 -10.58
N LEU A 43 9.10 2.77 -9.94
CA LEU A 43 8.63 2.11 -8.74
C LEU A 43 7.44 1.23 -9.09
N HIS A 44 7.51 -0.02 -8.65
CA HIS A 44 6.38 -0.94 -8.75
C HIS A 44 5.92 -1.27 -7.35
N VAL A 45 4.68 -0.93 -7.02
CA VAL A 45 4.11 -1.14 -5.70
C VAL A 45 2.98 -2.16 -5.82
N ALA A 46 3.08 -3.26 -5.11
CA ALA A 46 2.06 -4.30 -5.19
C ALA A 46 0.84 -3.90 -4.37
N LEU A 47 -0.26 -3.61 -5.03
CA LEU A 47 -1.52 -3.20 -4.40
C LEU A 47 -2.69 -3.98 -4.99
N PRO A 48 -2.68 -5.32 -4.86
CA PRO A 48 -3.72 -6.14 -5.47
C PRO A 48 -5.09 -5.84 -4.87
N GLY A 49 -6.08 -5.69 -5.73
CA GLY A 49 -7.45 -5.45 -5.30
C GLY A 49 -7.74 -4.05 -4.82
N VAL A 50 -6.82 -3.11 -4.98
CA VAL A 50 -7.02 -1.72 -4.58
C VAL A 50 -7.51 -0.93 -5.78
N ALA A 51 -8.56 -0.14 -5.59
CA ALA A 51 -9.06 0.75 -6.64
C ALA A 51 -8.15 1.96 -6.78
N GLY A 52 -8.01 2.47 -8.03
CA GLY A 52 -7.11 3.58 -8.30
C GLY A 52 -7.44 4.85 -7.53
N ASP A 53 -8.74 5.10 -7.29
CA ASP A 53 -9.20 6.28 -6.53
C ASP A 53 -8.94 6.15 -5.02
N ALA A 54 -8.55 4.95 -4.57
CA ALA A 54 -8.21 4.71 -3.17
C ALA A 54 -6.70 4.79 -2.91
N ILE A 55 -5.92 5.21 -3.90
CA ILE A 55 -4.46 5.31 -3.81
C ILE A 55 -4.06 6.78 -3.74
N SER A 56 -3.20 7.09 -2.80
CA SER A 56 -2.65 8.43 -2.60
C SER A 56 -1.13 8.37 -2.59
N VAL A 57 -0.51 9.27 -3.30
CA VAL A 57 0.96 9.37 -3.38
C VAL A 57 1.36 10.76 -2.95
N SER A 58 2.24 10.84 -1.96
CA SER A 58 2.76 12.10 -1.43
C SER A 58 4.27 12.11 -1.58
N ALA A 59 4.79 13.04 -2.36
CA ALA A 59 6.22 13.12 -2.65
C ALA A 59 6.85 14.33 -1.95
N ALA A 60 8.02 14.11 -1.39
CA ALA A 60 8.87 15.14 -0.84
C ALA A 60 10.27 14.96 -1.44
N ALA A 61 11.17 15.91 -1.20
CA ALA A 61 12.52 15.84 -1.76
C ALA A 61 13.30 14.59 -1.31
N ASP A 62 13.04 14.14 -0.11
CA ASP A 62 13.79 13.06 0.55
C ASP A 62 13.06 11.72 0.56
N GLY A 63 11.84 11.68 0.07
CA GLY A 63 11.10 10.44 0.10
C GLY A 63 9.71 10.55 -0.49
N ILE A 64 9.08 9.41 -0.62
CA ILE A 64 7.73 9.30 -1.14
C ILE A 64 6.92 8.39 -0.21
N THR A 65 5.66 8.76 0.04
CA THR A 65 4.74 7.95 0.82
C THR A 65 3.58 7.53 -0.06
N ILE A 66 3.34 6.23 -0.12
CA ILE A 66 2.23 5.66 -0.86
C ILE A 66 1.24 5.12 0.17
N SER A 67 -0.01 5.59 0.07
CA SER A 67 -1.10 5.15 0.95
C SER A 67 -2.23 4.61 0.09
N ALA A 68 -2.84 3.55 0.54
CA ALA A 68 -3.96 2.94 -0.17
C ALA A 68 -4.91 2.29 0.81
N LEU A 69 -6.15 2.12 0.39
CA LEU A 69 -7.16 1.46 1.19
C LEU A 69 -7.81 0.37 0.37
N ARG A 70 -7.77 -0.86 0.87
CA ARG A 70 -8.48 -1.96 0.28
C ARG A 70 -9.66 -2.32 1.18
N ALA A 71 -10.86 -2.15 0.65
CA ALA A 71 -12.07 -2.48 1.41
C ALA A 71 -12.19 -3.99 1.58
N PHE A 72 -12.69 -4.41 2.73
CA PHE A 72 -13.04 -5.80 2.96
C PHE A 72 -14.18 -6.18 2.00
N PRO A 73 -14.06 -7.29 1.25
CA PRO A 73 -15.01 -7.57 0.18
C PRO A 73 -16.39 -7.99 0.66
N CYS A 74 -16.56 -8.31 1.92
CA CYS A 74 -17.85 -8.72 2.48
C CYS A 74 -18.51 -7.54 3.16
N ARG A 75 -19.69 -7.16 2.69
CA ARG A 75 -20.46 -6.03 3.23
C ARG A 75 -21.66 -6.43 4.06
N GLU A 76 -21.97 -7.71 4.11
CA GLU A 76 -23.15 -8.18 4.81
C GLU A 76 -22.85 -8.43 6.27
N GLY A 77 -23.63 -7.82 7.17
CA GLY A 77 -23.43 -7.97 8.60
C GLY A 77 -23.73 -9.37 9.14
N ALA A 78 -24.39 -10.21 8.32
CA ALA A 78 -24.71 -11.58 8.68
C ALA A 78 -23.76 -12.61 8.08
N ALA A 79 -22.66 -12.16 7.47
CA ALA A 79 -21.73 -13.06 6.83
C ALA A 79 -20.90 -13.84 7.87
N HIS A 80 -20.68 -15.10 7.57
CA HIS A 80 -19.78 -15.93 8.37
C HIS A 80 -18.43 -16.01 7.70
N ILE A 81 -17.42 -15.46 8.36
CA ILE A 81 -16.06 -15.46 7.84
C ILE A 81 -15.40 -16.79 8.19
N HIS A 82 -15.04 -17.56 7.18
CA HIS A 82 -14.34 -18.82 7.38
C HIS A 82 -12.83 -18.66 7.30
N ARG A 83 -12.37 -17.71 6.52
CA ARG A 83 -10.93 -17.46 6.36
C ARG A 83 -10.70 -16.07 5.79
N VAL A 84 -9.78 -15.33 6.38
CA VAL A 84 -9.31 -14.04 5.90
C VAL A 84 -7.79 -14.06 5.95
N GLU A 85 -7.16 -14.12 4.78
CA GLU A 85 -5.71 -14.17 4.68
C GLU A 85 -5.15 -13.05 3.82
N ILE A 86 -5.98 -12.54 2.89
CA ILE A 86 -5.54 -11.44 2.03
C ILE A 86 -5.62 -10.14 2.81
N PRO A 87 -4.54 -9.36 2.87
CA PRO A 87 -4.56 -8.11 3.61
C PRO A 87 -5.62 -7.15 3.09
N TYR A 88 -6.34 -6.52 4.00
CA TYR A 88 -7.31 -5.47 3.69
C TYR A 88 -7.10 -4.31 4.66
N GLY A 89 -7.77 -3.21 4.39
CA GLY A 89 -7.63 -2.02 5.18
C GLY A 89 -6.53 -1.12 4.61
N ARG A 90 -5.77 -0.52 5.49
CA ARG A 90 -4.79 0.48 5.08
C ARG A 90 -3.47 -0.14 4.68
N PHE A 91 -2.97 0.28 3.52
CA PHE A 91 -1.62 -0.01 3.05
C PHE A 91 -0.84 1.29 3.05
N GLN A 92 0.37 1.26 3.59
CA GLN A 92 1.22 2.44 3.60
C GLN A 92 2.67 2.03 3.48
N ARG A 93 3.37 2.71 2.59
CA ARG A 93 4.80 2.49 2.40
C ARG A 93 5.50 3.82 2.21
N ARG A 94 6.53 4.04 3.02
CA ARG A 94 7.44 5.16 2.82
C ARG A 94 8.73 4.66 2.20
N ILE A 95 9.20 5.36 1.18
CA ILE A 95 10.45 5.04 0.51
C ILE A 95 11.34 6.26 0.60
N ASP A 96 12.47 6.13 1.27
CA ASP A 96 13.46 7.18 1.39
C ASP A 96 14.42 7.09 0.21
N PHE A 97 14.54 8.19 -0.53
CA PHE A 97 15.33 8.26 -1.75
C PHE A 97 15.41 9.73 -2.15
N PRO A 98 16.51 10.19 -2.79
CA PRO A 98 16.61 11.59 -3.23
C PRO A 98 15.76 11.84 -4.47
N PHE A 99 14.45 11.93 -4.28
CA PHE A 99 13.50 12.14 -5.37
C PHE A 99 13.57 13.55 -5.95
N ASP A 100 14.26 14.48 -5.31
CA ASP A 100 14.43 15.83 -5.80
C ASP A 100 15.21 15.89 -7.13
N ASP A 101 16.00 14.84 -7.43
CA ASP A 101 16.70 14.73 -8.72
C ASP A 101 15.79 14.23 -9.84
N PHE A 102 14.55 13.92 -9.52
CA PHE A 102 13.60 13.32 -10.46
C PHE A 102 12.30 14.10 -10.49
N SER A 103 11.58 13.97 -11.59
CA SER A 103 10.21 14.44 -11.69
C SER A 103 9.29 13.30 -12.05
N LEU A 104 8.12 13.27 -11.43
CA LEU A 104 7.12 12.24 -11.70
C LEU A 104 6.54 12.47 -13.10
N LYS A 105 6.69 11.48 -13.94
CA LYS A 105 6.27 11.55 -15.34
C LYS A 105 4.93 10.84 -15.56
N GLU A 106 4.72 9.70 -14.89
CA GLU A 106 3.57 8.87 -15.14
C GLU A 106 3.19 8.07 -13.90
N LYS A 107 1.90 7.87 -13.73
CA LYS A 107 1.34 7.08 -12.65
C LYS A 107 0.27 6.18 -13.25
N GLN A 108 0.44 4.87 -13.14
CA GLN A 108 -0.48 3.88 -13.68
C GLN A 108 -0.76 2.79 -12.66
N LEU A 109 -1.98 2.30 -12.66
CA LEU A 109 -2.35 1.10 -11.90
C LEU A 109 -2.73 0.03 -12.92
N GLU A 110 -1.97 -1.05 -12.95
CA GLU A 110 -2.13 -2.09 -13.94
C GLU A 110 -1.94 -3.46 -13.28
N ASP A 111 -2.94 -4.30 -13.41
CA ASP A 111 -2.91 -5.67 -12.87
C ASP A 111 -2.54 -5.72 -11.38
N GLY A 112 -3.03 -4.77 -10.60
CA GLY A 112 -2.76 -4.72 -9.17
C GLY A 112 -1.39 -4.16 -8.81
N ILE A 113 -0.66 -3.64 -9.78
CA ILE A 113 0.64 -3.01 -9.54
C ILE A 113 0.54 -1.53 -9.85
N LEU A 114 0.86 -0.70 -8.86
CA LEU A 114 1.01 0.73 -9.08
C LEU A 114 2.40 0.99 -9.65
N VAL A 115 2.47 1.57 -10.82
CA VAL A 115 3.73 1.91 -11.47
C VAL A 115 3.88 3.42 -11.48
N LEU A 116 4.92 3.91 -10.82
CA LEU A 116 5.31 5.31 -10.82
C LEU A 116 6.58 5.44 -11.65
N THR A 117 6.53 6.26 -12.68
CA THR A 117 7.66 6.48 -13.56
C THR A 117 8.18 7.89 -13.34
N PHE A 118 9.45 7.98 -13.00
CA PHE A 118 10.14 9.24 -12.77
C PHE A 118 11.22 9.41 -13.83
N GLN A 119 11.45 10.65 -14.21
CA GLN A 119 12.51 11.02 -15.14
C GLN A 119 13.53 11.87 -14.39
N ARG A 120 14.81 11.56 -14.55
CA ARG A 120 15.86 12.37 -13.96
C ARG A 120 15.83 13.76 -14.57
N LYS A 121 15.89 14.76 -13.71
CA LYS A 121 15.95 16.16 -14.16
C LYS A 121 17.26 16.42 -14.88
N GLU A 122 17.18 17.18 -15.96
CA GLU A 122 18.38 17.58 -16.67
C GLU A 122 19.16 18.57 -15.81
N SER A 123 20.46 18.36 -15.72
CA SER A 123 21.32 19.34 -15.09
C SER A 123 21.41 20.56 -15.97
N ALA A 124 21.05 21.70 -15.43
CA ALA A 124 21.11 22.97 -16.13
C ALA A 124 22.56 23.37 -16.41
#